data_9fcf5d227059b2f710ec02de5c0af86a
#
_entry.id   9fcf5d227059b2f710ec02de5c0af86a
#
_cell.length_a   1.000
_cell.length_b   1.000
_cell.length_c   1.000
_cell.angle_alpha   90.00
_cell.angle_beta   90.00
_cell.angle_gamma   90.00
#
_symmetry.space_group_name_H-M   'P 1'
#
loop_
_entity.id
_entity.type
_entity.pdbx_description
1 polymer ?
#
loop_
_entity_poly.entity_id
_entity_poly.type
_entity_poly.pdbx_seq_one_letter_code
_entity_poly.pdbx_strand_id
1 'polypeptide(L)'
;MVLADLATGEKAVIVRVHGHGSFRKRLIEMGFIKGKEVRVVLNAPLRDPIEYEIIGYKVSLRREEARQIEVVTEEEAREALVSDEHLQAMPGDLEESQRLAQALAHVAEERGRNIRVALVGNPNCGKTSLFNIAAGAHEHVGNYSGVTVDAKEGHLRYKDYDITLVDLPGTYSLSAYSPEELYVRKNLLETMPDVVINVVDSSNIERNLYLTTQLIDMNLRVVMALNMYDELRHKGDKLDVKQLGYLLGMPDRKSVV
;
A
#
# COMPACT_ATOMS: atom_id res chain seq x y z
N MET A 1 3.80 -9.92 7.61
CA MET A 1 2.57 -10.56 8.14
C MET A 1 1.51 -9.49 8.42
N VAL A 2 0.22 -9.83 8.52
CA VAL A 2 -0.83 -8.88 8.93
C VAL A 2 -1.34 -9.20 10.33
N LEU A 3 -1.83 -8.18 11.03
CA LEU A 3 -2.27 -8.28 12.43
C LEU A 3 -3.36 -9.34 12.66
N ALA A 4 -4.21 -9.59 11.64
CA ALA A 4 -5.27 -10.60 11.69
C ALA A 4 -4.77 -12.07 11.75
N ASP A 5 -3.51 -12.30 11.43
CA ASP A 5 -2.92 -13.65 11.36
C ASP A 5 -2.29 -14.08 12.69
N LEU A 6 -2.11 -13.14 13.62
CA LEU A 6 -1.51 -13.43 14.92
C LEU A 6 -2.42 -14.31 15.79
N ALA A 7 -1.80 -15.22 16.53
CA ALA A 7 -2.47 -16.05 17.52
C ALA A 7 -2.67 -15.32 18.85
N THR A 8 -3.58 -15.83 19.69
CA THR A 8 -3.81 -15.30 21.03
C THR A 8 -2.53 -15.35 21.88
N GLY A 9 -2.18 -14.23 22.49
CA GLY A 9 -0.98 -14.06 23.32
C GLY A 9 0.24 -13.54 22.54
N GLU A 10 0.26 -13.64 21.22
CA GLU A 10 1.36 -13.13 20.40
C GLU A 10 1.44 -11.61 20.42
N LYS A 11 2.69 -11.15 20.27
CA LYS A 11 3.06 -9.74 20.19
C LYS A 11 3.71 -9.45 18.85
N ALA A 12 3.50 -8.23 18.38
CA ALA A 12 4.11 -7.76 17.15
C ALA A 12 4.29 -6.24 17.18
N VAL A 13 5.12 -5.70 16.30
CA VAL A 13 5.30 -4.26 16.11
C VAL A 13 4.67 -3.84 14.79
N ILE A 14 3.91 -2.74 14.84
CA ILE A 14 3.21 -2.21 13.68
C ILE A 14 4.21 -1.59 12.69
N VAL A 15 4.22 -2.09 11.45
CA VAL A 15 5.00 -1.53 10.33
C VAL A 15 4.24 -0.39 9.68
N ARG A 16 2.98 -0.66 9.31
CA ARG A 16 2.10 0.32 8.64
C ARG A 16 0.63 -0.01 8.78
N VAL A 17 -0.19 1.01 8.56
CA VAL A 17 -1.65 0.87 8.47
C VAL A 17 -2.06 1.24 7.05
N HIS A 18 -2.59 0.28 6.33
CA HIS A 18 -3.11 0.45 4.99
C HIS A 18 -4.46 1.19 4.99
N GLY A 19 -4.99 1.44 3.80
CA GLY A 19 -6.23 2.19 3.64
C GLY A 19 -6.07 3.70 3.74
N HIS A 20 -7.18 4.45 3.63
CA HIS A 20 -7.18 5.92 3.65
C HIS A 20 -8.41 6.49 4.38
N GLY A 21 -8.54 7.82 4.39
CA GLY A 21 -9.73 8.52 4.88
C GLY A 21 -10.04 8.28 6.35
N SER A 22 -11.33 8.27 6.65
CA SER A 22 -11.87 8.13 8.02
C SER A 22 -11.50 6.79 8.67
N PHE A 23 -11.45 5.72 7.89
CA PHE A 23 -11.09 4.39 8.37
C PHE A 23 -9.68 4.36 8.95
N ARG A 24 -8.68 4.77 8.15
CA ARG A 24 -7.28 4.82 8.60
C ARG A 24 -7.09 5.79 9.76
N LYS A 25 -7.77 6.96 9.71
CA LYS A 25 -7.72 7.95 10.79
C LYS A 25 -8.21 7.35 12.10
N ARG A 26 -9.32 6.61 12.08
CA ARG A 26 -9.88 5.91 13.25
C ARG A 26 -8.88 4.92 13.85
N LEU A 27 -8.22 4.08 13.02
CA LEU A 27 -7.21 3.14 13.52
C LEU A 27 -6.03 3.85 14.19
N ILE A 28 -5.56 4.95 13.60
CA ILE A 28 -4.49 5.77 14.18
C ILE A 28 -4.92 6.41 15.50
N GLU A 29 -6.15 6.94 15.59
CA GLU A 29 -6.71 7.50 16.81
C GLU A 29 -6.88 6.46 17.93
N MET A 30 -7.15 5.20 17.59
CA MET A 30 -7.15 4.08 18.52
C MET A 30 -5.75 3.60 18.93
N GLY A 31 -4.68 4.21 18.40
CA GLY A 31 -3.30 3.92 18.78
C GLY A 31 -2.55 2.98 17.85
N PHE A 32 -3.16 2.49 16.75
CA PHE A 32 -2.47 1.67 15.76
C PHE A 32 -1.53 2.54 14.91
N ILE A 33 -0.34 2.80 15.46
CA ILE A 33 0.66 3.70 14.88
C ILE A 33 1.94 2.92 14.60
N LYS A 34 2.63 3.23 13.51
CA LYS A 34 3.94 2.64 13.16
C LYS A 34 4.90 2.65 14.37
N GLY A 35 5.56 1.51 14.59
CA GLY A 35 6.55 1.32 15.65
C GLY A 35 5.95 1.03 17.04
N LYS A 36 4.62 0.92 17.17
CA LYS A 36 3.99 0.53 18.43
C LYS A 36 3.82 -0.99 18.53
N GLU A 37 4.09 -1.52 19.73
CA GLU A 37 3.81 -2.91 20.07
C GLU A 37 2.30 -3.10 20.19
N VAL A 38 1.82 -4.21 19.67
CA VAL A 38 0.44 -4.68 19.79
C VAL A 38 0.45 -6.14 20.19
N ARG A 39 -0.48 -6.54 21.07
CA ARG A 39 -0.64 -7.91 21.54
C ARG A 39 -2.06 -8.41 21.28
N VAL A 40 -2.21 -9.65 20.85
CA VAL A 40 -3.51 -10.31 20.77
C VAL A 40 -3.93 -10.79 22.15
N VAL A 41 -5.03 -10.26 22.66
CA VAL A 41 -5.57 -10.63 23.98
C VAL A 41 -6.49 -11.82 23.85
N LEU A 42 -7.45 -11.74 22.90
CA LEU A 42 -8.46 -12.76 22.71
C LEU A 42 -8.94 -12.79 21.25
N ASN A 43 -9.02 -13.98 20.70
CA ASN A 43 -9.80 -14.26 19.51
C ASN A 43 -11.21 -14.71 19.96
N ALA A 44 -12.27 -14.02 19.53
CA ALA A 44 -13.64 -14.45 19.80
C ALA A 44 -13.90 -15.88 19.26
N PRO A 45 -14.88 -16.63 19.79
CA PRO A 45 -15.14 -18.03 19.38
C PRO A 45 -15.30 -18.24 17.86
N LEU A 46 -15.87 -17.26 17.17
CA LEU A 46 -16.01 -17.22 15.70
C LEU A 46 -14.82 -16.53 14.99
N ARG A 47 -13.75 -16.26 15.74
CA ARG A 47 -12.56 -15.52 15.27
C ARG A 47 -12.83 -14.10 14.77
N ASP A 48 -13.95 -13.50 15.15
CA ASP A 48 -14.33 -12.13 14.83
C ASP A 48 -15.35 -11.59 15.85
N PRO A 49 -15.12 -10.43 16.50
CA PRO A 49 -13.91 -9.60 16.43
C PRO A 49 -12.70 -10.20 17.18
N ILE A 50 -11.52 -9.60 16.98
CA ILE A 50 -10.28 -9.92 17.71
C ILE A 50 -10.00 -8.77 18.68
N GLU A 51 -9.70 -9.09 19.95
CA GLU A 51 -9.33 -8.13 20.98
C GLU A 51 -7.81 -7.99 21.03
N TYR A 52 -7.33 -6.76 20.89
CA TYR A 52 -5.93 -6.38 20.95
C TYR A 52 -5.66 -5.47 22.14
N GLU A 53 -4.45 -5.55 22.69
CA GLU A 53 -3.91 -4.59 23.63
C GLU A 53 -2.89 -3.72 22.91
N ILE A 54 -3.09 -2.39 22.95
CA ILE A 54 -2.21 -1.40 22.35
C ILE A 54 -2.14 -0.17 23.26
N ILE A 55 -0.92 0.31 23.53
CA ILE A 55 -0.67 1.47 24.41
C ILE A 55 -1.40 1.33 25.77
N GLY A 56 -1.52 0.10 26.28
CA GLY A 56 -2.20 -0.19 27.56
C GLY A 56 -3.73 -0.20 27.49
N TYR A 57 -4.33 -0.09 26.32
CA TYR A 57 -5.78 -0.15 26.14
C TYR A 57 -6.16 -1.41 25.36
N LYS A 58 -7.37 -1.92 25.67
CA LYS A 58 -7.98 -3.03 24.92
C LYS A 58 -8.88 -2.48 23.83
N VAL A 59 -8.66 -2.92 22.61
CA VAL A 59 -9.40 -2.51 21.41
C VAL A 59 -9.83 -3.74 20.63
N SER A 60 -11.10 -3.80 20.25
CA SER A 60 -11.61 -4.86 19.39
C SER A 60 -11.68 -4.38 17.95
N LEU A 61 -11.06 -5.14 17.05
CA LEU A 61 -11.15 -4.91 15.62
C LEU A 61 -11.81 -6.10 14.93
N ARG A 62 -12.57 -5.83 13.88
CA ARG A 62 -12.97 -6.88 12.96
C ARG A 62 -11.77 -7.44 12.23
N ARG A 63 -11.82 -8.72 11.88
CA ARG A 63 -10.72 -9.38 11.18
C ARG A 63 -10.31 -8.67 9.89
N GLU A 64 -11.26 -8.14 9.14
CA GLU A 64 -10.99 -7.35 7.94
C GLU A 64 -10.26 -6.05 8.23
N GLU A 65 -10.55 -5.41 9.36
CA GLU A 65 -9.85 -4.21 9.82
C GLU A 65 -8.40 -4.53 10.23
N ALA A 66 -8.23 -5.64 10.95
CA ALA A 66 -6.91 -6.12 11.38
C ALA A 66 -6.02 -6.55 10.20
N ARG A 67 -6.60 -7.02 9.09
CA ARG A 67 -5.86 -7.31 7.85
C ARG A 67 -5.22 -6.07 7.21
N GLN A 68 -5.72 -4.88 7.51
CA GLN A 68 -5.18 -3.62 7.01
C GLN A 68 -3.95 -3.14 7.80
N ILE A 69 -3.53 -3.88 8.83
CA ILE A 69 -2.39 -3.52 9.68
C ILE A 69 -1.27 -4.54 9.45
N GLU A 70 -0.17 -4.05 8.87
CA GLU A 70 1.05 -4.84 8.68
C GLU A 70 1.90 -4.80 9.93
N VAL A 71 2.42 -5.95 10.32
CA VAL A 71 3.20 -6.12 11.56
C VAL A 71 4.46 -6.97 11.33
N VAL A 72 5.42 -6.82 12.24
CA VAL A 72 6.61 -7.69 12.39
C VAL A 72 6.48 -8.43 13.71
N THR A 73 6.66 -9.75 13.67
CA THR A 73 6.60 -10.62 14.85
C THR A 73 7.96 -10.76 15.54
N GLU A 74 7.96 -11.27 16.77
CA GLU A 74 9.20 -11.59 17.48
C GLU A 74 10.01 -12.67 16.74
N GLU A 75 9.36 -13.63 16.07
CA GLU A 75 10.03 -14.66 15.28
C GLU A 75 10.81 -14.06 14.12
N GLU A 76 10.18 -13.18 13.34
CA GLU A 76 10.84 -12.46 12.25
C GLU A 76 12.01 -11.59 12.73
N ALA A 77 11.89 -10.99 13.91
CA ALA A 77 12.98 -10.22 14.51
C ALA A 77 14.15 -11.10 14.98
N ARG A 78 13.88 -12.32 15.50
CA ARG A 78 14.91 -13.29 15.87
C ARG A 78 15.66 -13.82 14.64
N GLU A 79 14.95 -14.08 13.55
CA GLU A 79 15.58 -14.45 12.28
C GLU A 79 16.50 -13.33 11.77
N ALA A 80 16.07 -12.06 11.87
CA ALA A 80 16.87 -10.91 11.49
C ALA A 80 18.14 -10.77 12.35
N LEU A 81 18.09 -11.03 13.67
CA LEU A 81 19.26 -11.02 14.54
C LEU A 81 20.36 -12.01 14.09
N VAL A 82 19.98 -13.08 13.38
CA VAL A 82 20.92 -14.08 12.88
C VAL A 82 21.43 -13.72 11.48
N SER A 83 20.60 -13.09 10.65
CA SER A 83 20.89 -12.86 9.22
C SER A 83 21.38 -11.46 8.88
N ASP A 84 21.11 -10.46 9.74
CA ASP A 84 21.44 -9.07 9.48
C ASP A 84 22.75 -8.67 10.18
N GLU A 85 23.77 -8.30 9.39
CA GLU A 85 25.09 -7.89 9.89
C GLU A 85 25.03 -6.69 10.85
N HIS A 86 24.13 -5.75 10.62
CA HIS A 86 23.94 -4.57 11.47
C HIS A 86 23.43 -4.96 12.85
N LEU A 87 22.46 -5.87 12.92
CA LEU A 87 21.92 -6.39 14.17
C LEU A 87 22.91 -7.29 14.91
N GLN A 88 23.76 -8.03 14.18
CA GLN A 88 24.84 -8.83 14.76
C GLN A 88 25.93 -7.98 15.43
N ALA A 89 26.16 -6.77 14.91
CA ALA A 89 27.15 -5.82 15.45
C ALA A 89 26.70 -5.09 16.72
N MET A 90 25.51 -5.38 17.24
CA MET A 90 25.01 -4.79 18.49
C MET A 90 25.87 -5.14 19.68
N PRO A 91 26.00 -4.22 20.67
CA PRO A 91 26.78 -4.45 21.90
C PRO A 91 26.36 -5.76 22.60
N GLY A 92 27.36 -6.57 23.01
CA GLY A 92 27.11 -7.88 23.60
C GLY A 92 26.60 -7.86 25.04
N ASP A 93 26.58 -6.68 25.68
CA ASP A 93 26.13 -6.43 27.04
C ASP A 93 24.62 -6.13 27.15
N LEU A 94 23.90 -6.05 26.02
CA LEU A 94 22.47 -5.87 26.03
C LEU A 94 21.74 -7.14 26.47
N GLU A 95 20.72 -6.98 27.32
CA GLU A 95 19.81 -8.07 27.65
C GLU A 95 19.08 -8.60 26.41
N GLU A 96 18.74 -9.88 26.38
CA GLU A 96 18.07 -10.53 25.24
C GLU A 96 16.77 -9.80 24.85
N SER A 97 15.99 -9.34 25.86
CA SER A 97 14.77 -8.57 25.66
C SER A 97 15.02 -7.23 24.95
N GLN A 98 16.14 -6.55 25.28
CA GLN A 98 16.52 -5.29 24.65
C GLN A 98 16.98 -5.49 23.20
N ARG A 99 17.76 -6.55 22.96
CA ARG A 99 18.21 -6.92 21.62
C ARG A 99 17.02 -7.24 20.71
N LEU A 100 16.05 -8.01 21.23
CA LEU A 100 14.84 -8.36 20.47
C LEU A 100 13.99 -7.11 20.18
N ALA A 101 13.83 -6.20 21.14
CA ALA A 101 13.09 -4.96 20.93
C ALA A 101 13.76 -4.05 19.88
N GLN A 102 15.09 -3.96 19.89
CA GLN A 102 15.85 -3.20 18.88
C GLN A 102 15.72 -3.86 17.49
N ALA A 103 15.80 -5.19 17.40
CA ALA A 103 15.60 -5.92 16.15
C ALA A 103 14.19 -5.72 15.59
N LEU A 104 13.17 -5.82 16.44
CA LEU A 104 11.77 -5.52 16.03
C LEU A 104 11.63 -4.12 15.46
N ALA A 105 12.20 -3.11 16.12
CA ALA A 105 12.16 -1.72 15.66
C ALA A 105 12.90 -1.56 14.32
N HIS A 106 14.08 -2.16 14.19
CA HIS A 106 14.88 -2.10 12.97
C HIS A 106 14.17 -2.74 11.78
N VAL A 107 13.70 -3.98 11.91
CA VAL A 107 12.97 -4.69 10.85
C VAL A 107 11.68 -3.95 10.46
N ALA A 108 10.96 -3.40 11.45
CA ALA A 108 9.76 -2.62 11.17
C ALA A 108 10.08 -1.31 10.43
N GLU A 109 11.21 -0.68 10.75
CA GLU A 109 11.66 0.54 10.05
C GLU A 109 12.08 0.23 8.61
N GLU A 110 12.88 -0.80 8.38
CA GLU A 110 13.31 -1.22 7.05
C GLU A 110 12.12 -1.62 6.17
N ARG A 111 11.21 -2.45 6.67
CA ARG A 111 9.98 -2.78 5.95
C ARG A 111 9.14 -1.53 5.66
N GLY A 112 9.13 -0.57 6.56
CA GLY A 112 8.44 0.70 6.38
C GLY A 112 9.09 1.60 5.30
N ARG A 113 10.31 1.32 4.85
CA ARG A 113 10.98 2.01 3.72
C ARG A 113 10.64 1.36 2.38
N ASN A 114 10.21 0.11 2.36
CA ASN A 114 9.76 -0.57 1.15
C ASN A 114 8.33 -0.11 0.82
N ILE A 115 8.16 0.57 -0.30
CA ILE A 115 6.88 1.12 -0.76
C ILE A 115 6.44 0.38 -2.01
N ARG A 116 5.26 -0.22 -1.99
CA ARG A 116 4.65 -0.83 -3.17
C ARG A 116 3.65 0.13 -3.80
N VAL A 117 3.88 0.47 -5.07
CA VAL A 117 3.06 1.39 -5.84
C VAL A 117 2.45 0.65 -7.02
N ALA A 118 1.13 0.65 -7.13
CA ALA A 118 0.44 0.11 -8.29
C ALA A 118 0.08 1.23 -9.26
N LEU A 119 0.42 1.05 -10.54
CA LEU A 119 -0.05 1.91 -11.62
C LEU A 119 -1.34 1.34 -12.21
N VAL A 120 -2.38 2.14 -12.21
CA VAL A 120 -3.71 1.82 -12.75
C VAL A 120 -4.12 2.93 -13.71
N GLY A 121 -4.97 2.62 -14.67
CA GLY A 121 -5.50 3.61 -15.59
C GLY A 121 -6.17 2.98 -16.78
N ASN A 122 -6.89 3.78 -17.53
CA ASN A 122 -7.56 3.34 -18.75
C ASN A 122 -6.54 2.88 -19.81
N PRO A 123 -6.91 1.99 -20.72
CA PRO A 123 -6.07 1.69 -21.88
C PRO A 123 -5.66 2.98 -22.61
N ASN A 124 -4.39 3.05 -23.03
CA ASN A 124 -3.80 4.17 -23.76
C ASN A 124 -3.71 5.52 -23.02
N CYS A 125 -3.93 5.57 -21.71
CA CYS A 125 -3.76 6.81 -20.92
C CYS A 125 -2.28 7.20 -20.68
N GLY A 126 -1.31 6.43 -21.23
CA GLY A 126 0.13 6.66 -21.05
C GLY A 126 0.75 6.02 -19.81
N LYS A 127 0.05 5.10 -19.16
CA LYS A 127 0.48 4.39 -17.94
C LYS A 127 1.83 3.69 -18.11
N THR A 128 2.00 2.87 -19.16
CA THR A 128 3.26 2.16 -19.44
C THR A 128 4.40 3.12 -19.79
N SER A 129 4.11 4.26 -20.41
CA SER A 129 5.12 5.30 -20.66
C SER A 129 5.63 5.89 -19.34
N LEU A 130 4.74 6.18 -18.41
CA LEU A 130 5.11 6.63 -17.07
C LEU A 130 5.93 5.56 -16.32
N PHE A 131 5.51 4.29 -16.40
CA PHE A 131 6.25 3.18 -15.81
C PHE A 131 7.68 3.10 -16.36
N ASN A 132 7.87 3.12 -17.68
CA ASN A 132 9.18 3.01 -18.31
C ASN A 132 10.11 4.18 -17.94
N ILE A 133 9.56 5.39 -17.80
CA ILE A 133 10.33 6.56 -17.35
C ILE A 133 10.77 6.40 -15.88
N ALA A 134 9.88 5.91 -15.02
CA ALA A 134 10.14 5.80 -13.59
C ALA A 134 11.02 4.60 -13.23
N ALA A 135 10.78 3.43 -13.84
CA ALA A 135 11.52 2.20 -13.56
C ALA A 135 12.90 2.16 -14.24
N GLY A 136 13.09 2.93 -15.33
CA GLY A 136 14.36 2.94 -16.07
C GLY A 136 14.71 1.57 -16.66
N ALA A 137 16.02 1.24 -16.68
CA ALA A 137 16.53 -0.02 -17.25
C ALA A 137 16.39 -1.26 -16.34
N HIS A 138 15.73 -1.13 -15.19
CA HIS A 138 15.59 -2.20 -14.18
C HIS A 138 14.19 -2.84 -14.21
N GLU A 139 13.71 -3.17 -15.40
CA GLU A 139 12.44 -3.89 -15.56
C GLU A 139 12.63 -5.39 -15.32
N HIS A 140 11.80 -5.98 -14.46
CA HIS A 140 11.58 -7.41 -14.40
C HIS A 140 10.15 -7.72 -14.83
N VAL A 141 9.99 -8.52 -15.88
CA VAL A 141 8.68 -9.03 -16.27
C VAL A 141 8.34 -10.20 -15.35
N GLY A 142 7.47 -9.98 -14.39
CA GLY A 142 6.95 -11.02 -13.51
C GLY A 142 5.74 -11.68 -14.18
N ASN A 143 5.87 -12.89 -14.70
CA ASN A 143 4.73 -13.69 -15.13
C ASN A 143 4.06 -14.29 -13.89
N TYR A 144 2.92 -13.77 -13.52
CA TYR A 144 2.08 -14.43 -12.51
C TYR A 144 1.39 -15.63 -13.14
N SER A 145 1.67 -16.83 -12.61
CA SER A 145 1.12 -18.09 -13.10
C SER A 145 -0.41 -18.13 -13.01
N GLY A 146 -1.09 -18.28 -14.14
CA GLY A 146 -2.51 -18.60 -14.21
C GLY A 146 -3.41 -17.64 -14.98
N VAL A 147 -2.93 -16.49 -15.45
CA VAL A 147 -3.69 -15.57 -16.32
C VAL A 147 -2.77 -15.06 -17.42
N THR A 148 -3.29 -14.94 -18.65
CA THR A 148 -2.57 -14.44 -19.83
C THR A 148 -2.30 -12.92 -19.77
N VAL A 149 -2.32 -12.33 -18.57
CA VAL A 149 -2.20 -10.87 -18.37
C VAL A 149 -0.93 -10.61 -17.58
N ASP A 150 0.06 -9.99 -18.21
CA ASP A 150 1.36 -9.70 -17.62
C ASP A 150 1.31 -8.36 -16.87
N ALA A 151 1.57 -8.40 -15.55
CA ALA A 151 1.96 -7.21 -14.81
C ALA A 151 3.48 -7.08 -14.87
N LYS A 152 3.98 -5.87 -15.12
CA LYS A 152 5.41 -5.58 -15.08
C LYS A 152 5.76 -5.00 -13.72
N GLU A 153 6.86 -5.47 -13.15
CA GLU A 153 7.42 -4.87 -11.93
C GLU A 153 8.72 -4.14 -12.25
N GLY A 154 8.88 -2.96 -11.68
CA GLY A 154 10.09 -2.16 -11.74
C GLY A 154 10.49 -1.71 -10.34
N HIS A 155 11.79 -1.57 -10.12
CA HIS A 155 12.34 -1.14 -8.83
C HIS A 155 13.06 0.18 -9.01
N LEU A 156 12.79 1.12 -8.11
CA LEU A 156 13.51 2.37 -8.05
C LEU A 156 13.80 2.76 -6.60
N ARG A 157 14.93 3.42 -6.39
CA ARG A 157 15.30 3.95 -5.08
C ARG A 157 15.20 5.46 -5.08
N TYR A 158 14.48 5.99 -4.09
CA TYR A 158 14.39 7.42 -3.88
C TYR A 158 14.67 7.77 -2.43
N LYS A 159 15.78 8.47 -2.18
CA LYS A 159 16.33 8.71 -0.84
C LYS A 159 16.54 7.37 -0.12
N ASP A 160 15.92 7.18 1.05
CA ASP A 160 16.00 5.98 1.87
C ASP A 160 14.83 5.00 1.62
N TYR A 161 14.04 5.22 0.55
CA TYR A 161 12.91 4.36 0.19
C TYR A 161 13.24 3.50 -1.01
N ASP A 162 12.95 2.22 -0.88
CA ASP A 162 12.92 1.26 -1.98
C ASP A 162 11.49 1.12 -2.48
N ILE A 163 11.28 1.48 -3.74
CA ILE A 163 9.95 1.56 -4.33
C ILE A 163 9.81 0.46 -5.38
N THR A 164 8.84 -0.43 -5.16
CA THR A 164 8.41 -1.39 -6.17
C THR A 164 7.21 -0.82 -6.90
N LEU A 165 7.37 -0.59 -8.20
CA LEU A 165 6.35 -0.08 -9.08
C LEU A 165 5.75 -1.23 -9.88
N VAL A 166 4.44 -1.40 -9.85
CA VAL A 166 3.72 -2.48 -10.55
C VAL A 166 2.83 -1.86 -11.62
N ASP A 167 3.12 -2.14 -12.91
CA ASP A 167 2.29 -1.71 -14.03
C ASP A 167 1.17 -2.73 -14.25
N LEU A 168 -0.05 -2.41 -13.81
CA LEU A 168 -1.22 -3.26 -13.98
C LEU A 168 -1.84 -3.06 -15.37
N PRO A 169 -2.56 -4.06 -15.92
CA PRO A 169 -3.26 -3.93 -17.19
C PRO A 169 -4.17 -2.70 -17.27
N GLY A 170 -4.30 -2.12 -18.47
CA GLY A 170 -5.24 -1.02 -18.67
C GLY A 170 -6.68 -1.50 -18.54
N THR A 171 -7.46 -0.81 -17.71
CA THR A 171 -8.87 -1.14 -17.49
C THR A 171 -9.73 0.12 -17.35
N TYR A 172 -11.00 0.03 -17.73
CA TYR A 172 -11.96 1.14 -17.60
C TYR A 172 -12.75 1.06 -16.30
N SER A 173 -12.80 -0.11 -15.68
CA SER A 173 -13.52 -0.34 -14.43
C SER A 173 -12.93 -1.48 -13.62
N LEU A 174 -13.38 -1.66 -12.39
CA LEU A 174 -13.06 -2.77 -11.50
C LEU A 174 -14.28 -3.69 -11.26
N SER A 175 -15.22 -3.68 -12.19
CA SER A 175 -16.50 -4.42 -12.08
C SER A 175 -16.33 -5.93 -12.28
N ALA A 176 -15.15 -6.39 -12.69
CA ALA A 176 -14.78 -7.79 -12.89
C ALA A 176 -15.56 -8.49 -14.03
N TYR A 177 -15.93 -7.73 -15.07
CA TYR A 177 -16.56 -8.31 -16.27
C TYR A 177 -15.54 -8.83 -17.30
N SER A 178 -14.34 -8.25 -17.35
CA SER A 178 -13.25 -8.75 -18.18
C SER A 178 -12.16 -9.43 -17.35
N PRO A 179 -11.35 -10.31 -17.97
CA PRO A 179 -10.20 -10.92 -17.30
C PRO A 179 -9.21 -9.88 -16.74
N GLU A 180 -8.98 -8.78 -17.46
CA GLU A 180 -8.11 -7.69 -17.07
C GLU A 180 -8.67 -6.97 -15.84
N GLU A 181 -9.96 -6.63 -15.82
CA GLU A 181 -10.64 -6.01 -14.69
C GLU A 181 -10.56 -6.89 -13.44
N LEU A 182 -10.84 -8.19 -13.60
CA LEU A 182 -10.76 -9.16 -12.52
C LEU A 182 -9.32 -9.25 -11.97
N TYR A 183 -8.34 -9.29 -12.85
CA TYR A 183 -6.92 -9.34 -12.47
C TYR A 183 -6.51 -8.10 -11.70
N VAL A 184 -6.80 -6.89 -12.22
CA VAL A 184 -6.48 -5.63 -11.56
C VAL A 184 -7.12 -5.56 -10.17
N ARG A 185 -8.42 -5.86 -10.08
CA ARG A 185 -9.14 -5.87 -8.81
C ARG A 185 -8.55 -6.86 -7.81
N LYS A 186 -8.28 -8.09 -8.25
CA LYS A 186 -7.67 -9.13 -7.41
C LYS A 186 -6.29 -8.71 -6.92
N ASN A 187 -5.44 -8.20 -7.82
CA ASN A 187 -4.11 -7.73 -7.46
C ASN A 187 -4.18 -6.62 -6.38
N LEU A 188 -5.02 -5.60 -6.59
CA LEU A 188 -5.17 -4.50 -5.62
C LEU A 188 -5.64 -4.97 -4.25
N LEU A 189 -6.51 -6.00 -4.19
CA LEU A 189 -7.01 -6.56 -2.93
C LEU A 189 -6.00 -7.47 -2.23
N GLU A 190 -5.27 -8.28 -2.98
CA GLU A 190 -4.33 -9.26 -2.42
C GLU A 190 -2.98 -8.65 -2.06
N THR A 191 -2.45 -7.75 -2.91
CA THR A 191 -1.13 -7.14 -2.67
C THR A 191 -1.17 -5.91 -1.78
N MET A 192 -2.36 -5.30 -1.61
CA MET A 192 -2.59 -4.10 -0.80
C MET A 192 -1.49 -3.04 -0.99
N PRO A 193 -1.36 -2.44 -2.17
CA PRO A 193 -0.31 -1.47 -2.43
C PRO A 193 -0.40 -0.27 -1.49
N ASP A 194 0.75 0.29 -1.13
CA ASP A 194 0.81 1.47 -0.25
C ASP A 194 0.19 2.71 -0.90
N VAL A 195 0.34 2.80 -2.23
CA VAL A 195 -0.20 3.88 -3.05
C VAL A 195 -0.63 3.32 -4.40
N VAL A 196 -1.76 3.77 -4.89
CA VAL A 196 -2.20 3.54 -6.26
C VAL A 196 -2.06 4.84 -7.03
N ILE A 197 -1.25 4.84 -8.09
CA ILE A 197 -1.20 5.95 -9.05
C ILE A 197 -2.19 5.65 -10.16
N ASN A 198 -3.27 6.41 -10.21
CA ASN A 198 -4.24 6.34 -11.29
C ASN A 198 -3.82 7.32 -12.39
N VAL A 199 -3.36 6.80 -13.53
CA VAL A 199 -2.99 7.60 -14.69
C VAL A 199 -4.24 7.92 -15.49
N VAL A 200 -4.55 9.20 -15.59
CA VAL A 200 -5.79 9.73 -16.16
C VAL A 200 -5.47 10.52 -17.43
N ASP A 201 -6.14 10.18 -18.52
CA ASP A 201 -6.15 10.99 -19.74
C ASP A 201 -7.00 12.24 -19.50
N SER A 202 -6.34 13.39 -19.37
CA SER A 202 -6.99 14.68 -19.10
C SER A 202 -7.90 15.14 -20.24
N SER A 203 -7.63 14.70 -21.48
CA SER A 203 -8.43 15.04 -22.64
C SER A 203 -9.79 14.31 -22.71
N ASN A 204 -9.96 13.25 -21.88
CA ASN A 204 -11.16 12.42 -21.75
C ASN A 204 -11.48 12.14 -20.27
N ILE A 205 -11.42 13.17 -19.44
CA ILE A 205 -11.44 13.03 -17.98
C ILE A 205 -12.69 12.32 -17.45
N GLU A 206 -13.86 12.61 -17.99
CA GLU A 206 -15.14 12.04 -17.54
C GLU A 206 -15.11 10.50 -17.56
N ARG A 207 -14.61 9.92 -18.63
CA ARG A 207 -14.48 8.46 -18.78
C ARG A 207 -13.47 7.86 -17.78
N ASN A 208 -12.41 8.60 -17.48
CA ASN A 208 -11.35 8.14 -16.58
C ASN A 208 -11.76 8.26 -15.10
N LEU A 209 -12.65 9.21 -14.74
CA LEU A 209 -13.12 9.38 -13.38
C LEU A 209 -13.92 8.20 -12.85
N TYR A 210 -14.54 7.39 -13.71
CA TYR A 210 -15.28 6.21 -13.28
C TYR A 210 -14.36 5.20 -12.57
N LEU A 211 -13.20 4.91 -13.15
CA LEU A 211 -12.20 4.07 -12.49
C LEU A 211 -11.66 4.72 -11.21
N THR A 212 -11.45 6.04 -11.25
CA THR A 212 -10.97 6.79 -10.08
C THR A 212 -11.90 6.64 -8.87
N THR A 213 -13.22 6.79 -9.08
CA THR A 213 -14.21 6.65 -7.99
C THR A 213 -14.22 5.23 -7.43
N GLN A 214 -14.13 4.21 -8.26
CA GLN A 214 -14.06 2.83 -7.80
C GLN A 214 -12.80 2.54 -6.96
N LEU A 215 -11.65 3.11 -7.33
CA LEU A 215 -10.42 2.98 -6.52
C LEU A 215 -10.57 3.66 -5.16
N ILE A 216 -11.24 4.80 -5.11
CA ILE A 216 -11.55 5.52 -3.85
C ILE A 216 -12.50 4.67 -2.99
N ASP A 217 -13.55 4.10 -3.58
CA ASP A 217 -14.54 3.26 -2.90
C ASP A 217 -13.91 1.98 -2.31
N MET A 218 -12.83 1.48 -2.92
CA MET A 218 -12.03 0.37 -2.38
C MET A 218 -11.15 0.76 -1.17
N ASN A 219 -11.24 1.99 -0.68
CA ASN A 219 -10.43 2.49 0.43
C ASN A 219 -8.91 2.48 0.15
N LEU A 220 -8.51 2.58 -1.11
CA LEU A 220 -7.10 2.64 -1.51
C LEU A 220 -6.58 4.08 -1.41
N ARG A 221 -5.29 4.21 -1.15
CA ARG A 221 -4.62 5.52 -1.17
C ARG A 221 -4.30 5.88 -2.61
N VAL A 222 -5.13 6.69 -3.23
CA VAL A 222 -5.04 7.03 -4.65
C VAL A 222 -4.36 8.38 -4.85
N VAL A 223 -3.43 8.43 -5.79
CA VAL A 223 -2.83 9.65 -6.36
C VAL A 223 -3.22 9.70 -7.82
N MET A 224 -3.77 10.79 -8.28
CA MET A 224 -4.14 10.99 -9.69
C MET A 224 -2.96 11.63 -10.45
N ALA A 225 -2.49 10.97 -11.51
CA ALA A 225 -1.51 11.51 -12.44
C ALA A 225 -2.24 11.95 -13.72
N LEU A 226 -2.35 13.26 -13.91
CA LEU A 226 -3.01 13.86 -15.07
C LEU A 226 -2.04 13.87 -16.26
N ASN A 227 -2.27 12.99 -17.23
CA ASN A 227 -1.51 12.89 -18.46
C ASN A 227 -2.28 13.51 -19.63
N MET A 228 -1.63 13.67 -20.79
CA MET A 228 -2.22 14.29 -22.00
C MET A 228 -2.81 15.66 -21.76
N TYR A 229 -2.20 16.43 -20.87
CA TYR A 229 -2.68 17.77 -20.51
C TYR A 229 -2.48 18.79 -21.64
N ASP A 230 -1.54 18.55 -22.53
CA ASP A 230 -1.31 19.27 -23.77
C ASP A 230 -2.48 19.10 -24.75
N GLU A 231 -3.04 17.90 -24.88
CA GLU A 231 -4.23 17.64 -25.70
C GLU A 231 -5.45 18.36 -25.15
N LEU A 232 -5.65 18.37 -23.82
CA LEU A 232 -6.72 19.14 -23.18
C LEU A 232 -6.61 20.62 -23.57
N ARG A 233 -5.41 21.20 -23.49
CA ARG A 233 -5.16 22.60 -23.83
C ARG A 233 -5.41 22.88 -25.31
N HIS A 234 -5.00 21.97 -26.22
CA HIS A 234 -5.26 22.12 -27.65
C HIS A 234 -6.76 22.11 -27.99
N LYS A 235 -7.59 21.39 -27.21
CA LYS A 235 -9.05 21.43 -27.33
C LYS A 235 -9.66 22.74 -26.83
N GLY A 236 -8.90 23.58 -26.15
CA GLY A 236 -9.37 24.82 -25.53
C GLY A 236 -10.06 24.65 -24.18
N ASP A 237 -10.04 23.42 -23.65
CA ASP A 237 -10.66 23.10 -22.38
C ASP A 237 -9.79 23.50 -21.19
N LYS A 238 -10.42 23.78 -20.06
CA LYS A 238 -9.75 24.13 -18.80
C LYS A 238 -10.19 23.17 -17.70
N LEU A 239 -9.22 22.62 -16.98
CA LEU A 239 -9.46 21.77 -15.83
C LEU A 239 -9.01 22.49 -14.56
N ASP A 240 -9.94 22.68 -13.61
CA ASP A 240 -9.59 23.12 -12.26
C ASP A 240 -9.15 21.91 -11.42
N VAL A 241 -7.83 21.68 -11.42
CA VAL A 241 -7.21 20.54 -10.72
C VAL A 241 -7.45 20.60 -9.20
N LYS A 242 -7.49 21.81 -8.63
CA LYS A 242 -7.73 21.99 -7.19
C LYS A 242 -9.15 21.61 -6.81
N GLN A 243 -10.11 22.11 -7.58
CA GLN A 243 -11.52 21.78 -7.36
C GLN A 243 -11.77 20.30 -7.57
N LEU A 244 -11.16 19.69 -8.61
CA LEU A 244 -11.22 18.24 -8.84
C LEU A 244 -10.68 17.44 -7.64
N GLY A 245 -9.50 17.81 -7.14
CA GLY A 245 -8.90 17.16 -5.95
C GLY A 245 -9.80 17.29 -4.72
N TYR A 246 -10.38 18.46 -4.49
CA TYR A 246 -11.32 18.70 -3.40
C TYR A 246 -12.57 17.81 -3.51
N LEU A 247 -13.18 17.74 -4.70
CA LEU A 247 -14.39 16.94 -4.94
C LEU A 247 -14.15 15.44 -4.76
N LEU A 248 -12.97 14.96 -5.11
CA LEU A 248 -12.58 13.56 -4.97
C LEU A 248 -11.99 13.22 -3.59
N GLY A 249 -11.89 14.19 -2.68
CA GLY A 249 -11.27 13.99 -1.37
C GLY A 249 -9.77 13.65 -1.45
N MET A 250 -9.11 14.00 -2.55
CA MET A 250 -7.68 13.79 -2.76
C MET A 250 -6.87 14.99 -2.27
N PRO A 251 -5.70 14.75 -1.64
CA PRO A 251 -4.84 15.87 -1.23
C PRO A 251 -4.34 16.64 -2.46
N ASP A 252 -4.39 17.96 -2.37
CA ASP A 252 -3.85 18.88 -3.39
C ASP A 252 -2.31 18.74 -3.42
N ARG A 253 -1.80 17.89 -4.28
CA ARG A 253 -0.39 17.83 -4.64
C ARG A 253 -0.28 17.96 -6.15
N LYS A 254 0.33 19.06 -6.58
CA LYS A 254 0.65 19.29 -7.99
C LYS A 254 1.54 18.16 -8.51
N SER A 255 0.96 17.27 -9.29
CA SER A 255 1.68 16.35 -10.15
C SER A 255 1.09 16.52 -11.54
N VAL A 256 1.59 17.50 -12.26
CA VAL A 256 1.45 17.55 -13.72
C VAL A 256 2.73 16.96 -14.26
N VAL A 257 2.64 15.80 -14.85
CA VAL A 257 3.73 15.21 -15.64
C VAL A 257 3.64 15.77 -17.04
#